data_d15b5f077cca30ca9c0ae424ce442da9
#
_entry.id   d15b5f077cca30ca9c0ae424ce442da9
#
_cell.length_a   1.000
_cell.length_b   1.000
_cell.length_c   1.000
_cell.angle_alpha   90.00
_cell.angle_beta   90.00
_cell.angle_gamma   90.00
#
_symmetry.space_group_name_H-M   'P 1'
#
loop_
_entity.id
_entity.type
_entity.pdbx_description
1 polymer ?
#
loop_
_entity_poly.entity_id
_entity_poly.type
_entity_poly.pdbx_seq_one_letter_code
_entity_poly.pdbx_strand_id
1 'polypeptide(L)'
;MDITYIDIIKIGISFLLGSLLGLEREYHSKPAGFRTLIMITLGATVFTILSYRINPGTPDRIAANIITGIGFIGAGVIFKEGLKVGGLTTAATIWIAAAIGMAVGYGAFYLAVGVAFVVLITLAILSKLESTLDRLHQVKMYRISYLSTNYSSKLLEQELLKMRLGYKKDKEMKNHQEITQFYKIDASQRAFDALNAFLMESMEITGFEV
;
A
#
# COMPACT_ATOMS: atom_id res chain seq x y z
N MET A 1 -6.70 33.15 25.78
CA MET A 1 -6.38 32.60 24.43
C MET A 1 -7.72 32.24 23.79
N ASP A 2 -8.34 33.24 23.15
CA ASP A 2 -9.72 33.04 22.67
C ASP A 2 -9.76 32.36 21.34
N ILE A 3 -10.70 31.41 21.21
CA ILE A 3 -10.96 30.72 19.93
C ILE A 3 -11.61 31.77 19.01
N THR A 4 -10.98 31.98 17.86
CA THR A 4 -11.50 32.92 16.86
C THR A 4 -12.48 32.17 15.94
N TYR A 5 -13.50 32.86 15.46
CA TYR A 5 -14.45 32.31 14.48
C TYR A 5 -13.73 31.67 13.26
N ILE A 6 -12.59 32.24 12.85
CA ILE A 6 -11.73 31.70 11.78
C ILE A 6 -11.16 30.32 12.13
N ASP A 7 -10.88 30.05 13.41
CA ASP A 7 -10.36 28.72 13.81
C ASP A 7 -11.40 27.62 13.65
N ILE A 8 -12.65 27.95 13.96
CA ILE A 8 -13.78 27.05 13.78
C ILE A 8 -13.95 26.70 12.30
N ILE A 9 -13.83 27.70 11.42
CA ILE A 9 -13.86 27.49 9.96
C ILE A 9 -12.69 26.59 9.53
N LYS A 10 -11.47 26.85 10.01
CA LYS A 10 -10.30 26.02 9.72
C LYS A 10 -10.52 24.56 10.13
N ILE A 11 -11.03 24.33 11.33
CA ILE A 11 -11.36 22.99 11.83
C ILE A 11 -12.41 22.32 10.92
N GLY A 12 -13.47 23.05 10.55
CA GLY A 12 -14.51 22.54 9.65
C GLY A 12 -13.97 22.15 8.26
N ILE A 13 -13.15 23.01 7.65
CA ILE A 13 -12.53 22.72 6.34
C ILE A 13 -11.58 21.52 6.45
N SER A 14 -10.76 21.45 7.50
CA SER A 14 -9.85 20.34 7.74
C SER A 14 -10.61 19.01 7.91
N PHE A 15 -11.71 19.02 8.68
CA PHE A 15 -12.58 17.87 8.82
C PHE A 15 -13.13 17.40 7.47
N LEU A 16 -13.63 18.32 6.64
CA LEU A 16 -14.19 18.00 5.33
C LEU A 16 -13.12 17.41 4.39
N LEU A 17 -11.94 18.04 4.29
CA LEU A 17 -10.87 17.56 3.43
C LEU A 17 -10.32 16.20 3.89
N GLY A 18 -10.13 16.02 5.20
CA GLY A 18 -9.74 14.75 5.80
C GLY A 18 -10.78 13.64 5.57
N SER A 19 -12.07 14.02 5.64
CA SER A 19 -13.19 13.11 5.37
C SER A 19 -13.20 12.63 3.92
N LEU A 20 -13.01 13.53 2.96
CA LEU A 20 -12.98 13.20 1.53
C LEU A 20 -11.84 12.21 1.20
N LEU A 21 -10.64 12.50 1.68
CA LEU A 21 -9.48 11.60 1.52
C LEU A 21 -9.72 10.25 2.22
N GLY A 22 -10.27 10.31 3.45
CA GLY A 22 -10.52 9.13 4.24
C GLY A 22 -11.59 8.22 3.64
N LEU A 23 -12.65 8.78 3.06
CA LEU A 23 -13.71 8.03 2.37
C LEU A 23 -13.15 7.26 1.16
N GLU A 24 -12.30 7.90 0.37
CA GLU A 24 -11.63 7.24 -0.75
C GLU A 24 -10.80 6.04 -0.29
N ARG A 25 -10.03 6.20 0.80
CA ARG A 25 -9.21 5.13 1.36
C ARG A 25 -10.03 4.00 1.98
N GLU A 26 -11.08 4.33 2.70
CA GLU A 26 -12.03 3.37 3.29
C GLU A 26 -12.72 2.55 2.19
N TYR A 27 -13.20 3.22 1.13
CA TYR A 27 -13.85 2.57 -0.01
C TYR A 27 -12.94 1.53 -0.68
N HIS A 28 -11.63 1.78 -0.72
CA HIS A 28 -10.64 0.85 -1.28
C HIS A 28 -10.00 -0.08 -0.23
N SER A 29 -10.57 -0.17 0.97
CA SER A 29 -10.10 -1.05 2.07
C SER A 29 -8.62 -0.88 2.39
N LYS A 30 -8.12 0.37 2.37
CA LYS A 30 -6.71 0.67 2.70
C LYS A 30 -6.52 0.87 4.21
N PRO A 31 -5.32 0.57 4.79
CA PRO A 31 -5.08 0.58 6.24
C PRO A 31 -5.40 1.89 6.95
N ALA A 32 -5.11 3.06 6.35
CA ALA A 32 -5.48 4.37 6.90
C ALA A 32 -6.76 4.87 6.24
N GLY A 33 -7.90 4.58 6.84
CA GLY A 33 -9.24 4.93 6.37
C GLY A 33 -9.77 6.26 6.91
N PHE A 34 -11.10 6.37 6.94
CA PHE A 34 -11.86 7.56 7.23
C PHE A 34 -11.47 8.25 8.54
N ARG A 35 -11.51 7.51 9.66
CA ARG A 35 -11.19 8.06 10.99
C ARG A 35 -9.75 8.53 11.09
N THR A 36 -8.82 7.76 10.53
CA THR A 36 -7.39 8.04 10.60
C THR A 36 -7.04 9.34 9.90
N LEU A 37 -7.53 9.53 8.66
CA LEU A 37 -7.19 10.72 7.88
C LEU A 37 -7.86 11.99 8.43
N ILE A 38 -9.08 11.90 8.98
CA ILE A 38 -9.70 13.03 9.69
C ILE A 38 -8.84 13.45 10.87
N MET A 39 -8.41 12.50 11.72
CA MET A 39 -7.61 12.82 12.89
C MET A 39 -6.26 13.43 12.54
N ILE A 40 -5.62 12.96 11.47
CA ILE A 40 -4.34 13.49 10.99
C ILE A 40 -4.50 14.94 10.50
N THR A 41 -5.49 15.20 9.61
CA THR A 41 -5.73 16.57 9.10
C THR A 41 -6.11 17.52 10.21
N LEU A 42 -7.01 17.14 11.11
CA LEU A 42 -7.39 17.95 12.26
C LEU A 42 -6.21 18.22 13.20
N GLY A 43 -5.44 17.20 13.56
CA GLY A 43 -4.27 17.32 14.42
C GLY A 43 -3.24 18.30 13.84
N ALA A 44 -2.91 18.12 12.56
CA ALA A 44 -1.98 19.01 11.86
C ALA A 44 -2.50 20.46 11.80
N THR A 45 -3.81 20.65 11.57
CA THR A 45 -4.45 21.97 11.59
C THR A 45 -4.34 22.65 12.96
N VAL A 46 -4.71 21.93 14.01
CA VAL A 46 -4.65 22.45 15.39
C VAL A 46 -3.23 22.80 15.80
N PHE A 47 -2.27 21.89 15.57
CA PHE A 47 -0.86 22.16 15.88
C PHE A 47 -0.31 23.36 15.11
N THR A 48 -0.71 23.52 13.85
CA THR A 48 -0.30 24.70 13.06
C THR A 48 -0.90 25.98 13.62
N ILE A 49 -2.17 26.02 13.96
CA ILE A 49 -2.81 27.19 14.62
C ILE A 49 -2.08 27.54 15.90
N LEU A 50 -1.82 26.55 16.75
CA LEU A 50 -1.10 26.73 18.02
C LEU A 50 0.34 27.22 17.80
N SER A 51 1.02 26.73 16.77
CA SER A 51 2.38 27.16 16.43
C SER A 51 2.48 28.67 16.20
N TYR A 52 1.58 29.21 15.39
CA TYR A 52 1.53 30.64 15.09
C TYR A 52 1.10 31.50 16.29
N ARG A 53 0.31 30.95 17.21
CA ARG A 53 -0.15 31.66 18.40
C ARG A 53 0.85 31.67 19.54
N ILE A 54 1.48 30.52 19.80
CA ILE A 54 2.37 30.37 20.96
C ILE A 54 3.73 31.01 20.64
N ASN A 55 4.20 30.90 19.41
CA ASN A 55 5.54 31.37 19.06
C ASN A 55 5.56 32.07 17.68
N PRO A 56 5.01 33.26 17.57
CA PRO A 56 4.94 34.00 16.29
C PRO A 56 6.31 34.24 15.64
N GLY A 57 7.40 34.26 16.42
CA GLY A 57 8.77 34.50 15.94
C GLY A 57 9.41 33.28 15.28
N THR A 58 9.01 32.06 15.64
CA THR A 58 9.56 30.81 15.07
C THR A 58 8.47 29.74 14.92
N PRO A 59 7.45 29.97 14.09
CA PRO A 59 6.33 29.02 13.91
C PRO A 59 6.75 27.75 13.18
N ASP A 60 7.89 27.75 12.52
CA ASP A 60 8.49 26.64 11.80
C ASP A 60 8.88 25.45 12.70
N ARG A 61 9.20 25.67 13.97
CA ARG A 61 9.63 24.61 14.88
C ARG A 61 8.53 23.55 15.10
N ILE A 62 7.28 23.94 15.33
CA ILE A 62 6.17 23.00 15.50
C ILE A 62 5.84 22.35 14.17
N ALA A 63 5.88 23.11 13.06
CA ALA A 63 5.68 22.58 11.73
C ALA A 63 6.67 21.45 11.40
N ALA A 64 7.98 21.64 11.70
CA ALA A 64 8.99 20.60 11.54
C ALA A 64 8.68 19.35 12.38
N ASN A 65 8.22 19.53 13.61
CA ASN A 65 7.87 18.41 14.49
C ASN A 65 6.61 17.66 14.01
N ILE A 66 5.65 18.33 13.38
CA ILE A 66 4.49 17.67 12.76
C ILE A 66 5.00 16.72 11.67
N ILE A 67 5.85 17.21 10.76
CA ILE A 67 6.40 16.42 9.64
C ILE A 67 7.17 15.20 10.16
N THR A 68 7.97 15.38 11.20
CA THR A 68 8.74 14.28 11.83
C THR A 68 7.81 13.25 12.47
N GLY A 69 6.81 13.71 13.24
CA GLY A 69 5.85 12.82 13.92
C GLY A 69 4.99 12.01 12.95
N ILE A 70 4.55 12.63 11.87
CA ILE A 70 3.79 11.93 10.79
C ILE A 70 4.65 10.91 10.07
N GLY A 71 5.96 11.14 9.94
CA GLY A 71 6.89 10.17 9.40
C GLY A 71 6.90 8.85 10.18
N PHE A 72 6.81 8.91 11.53
CA PHE A 72 6.70 7.73 12.38
C PHE A 72 5.40 6.95 12.14
N ILE A 73 4.26 7.64 12.04
CA ILE A 73 2.96 7.02 11.73
C ILE A 73 3.00 6.40 10.33
N GLY A 74 3.57 7.13 9.35
CA GLY A 74 3.73 6.63 7.99
C GLY A 74 4.58 5.37 7.91
N ALA A 75 5.69 5.31 8.64
CA ALA A 75 6.52 4.12 8.73
C ALA A 75 5.76 2.91 9.33
N GLY A 76 4.90 3.16 10.32
CA GLY A 76 4.09 2.14 10.99
C GLY A 76 3.06 1.44 10.10
N VAL A 77 2.68 2.01 8.96
CA VAL A 77 1.73 1.40 8.02
C VAL A 77 2.40 0.68 6.85
N ILE A 78 3.73 0.72 6.76
CA ILE A 78 4.50 0.01 5.74
C ILE A 78 4.85 -1.38 6.28
N PHE A 79 4.50 -2.41 5.53
CA PHE A 79 4.78 -3.80 5.89
C PHE A 79 5.33 -4.57 4.69
N LYS A 80 6.08 -5.63 4.99
CA LYS A 80 6.63 -6.53 3.98
C LYS A 80 6.01 -7.90 4.15
N GLU A 81 5.39 -8.39 3.09
CA GLU A 81 4.83 -9.73 3.02
C GLU A 81 5.46 -10.48 1.84
N GLY A 82 6.29 -11.46 2.15
CA GLY A 82 7.09 -12.15 1.15
C GLY A 82 7.97 -11.19 0.34
N LEU A 83 7.71 -11.09 -0.96
CA LEU A 83 8.42 -10.21 -1.89
C LEU A 83 7.73 -8.85 -2.10
N LYS A 84 6.54 -8.66 -1.57
CA LYS A 84 5.76 -7.42 -1.74
C LYS A 84 5.96 -6.49 -0.55
N VAL A 85 6.08 -5.21 -0.85
CA VAL A 85 6.06 -4.14 0.16
C VAL A 85 4.71 -3.44 0.04
N GLY A 86 3.89 -3.57 1.09
CA GLY A 86 2.59 -2.91 1.19
C GLY A 86 2.64 -1.61 1.98
N GLY A 87 1.59 -0.79 1.86
CA GLY A 87 1.41 0.41 2.69
C GLY A 87 2.11 1.68 2.21
N LEU A 88 2.94 1.64 1.14
CA LEU A 88 3.68 2.83 0.66
C LEU A 88 2.74 3.98 0.26
N THR A 89 1.70 3.71 -0.54
CA THR A 89 0.71 4.72 -0.93
C THR A 89 -0.05 5.23 0.29
N THR A 90 -0.36 4.36 1.25
CA THR A 90 -1.01 4.75 2.51
C THR A 90 -0.14 5.69 3.33
N ALA A 91 1.15 5.39 3.47
CA ALA A 91 2.11 6.25 4.16
C ALA A 91 2.22 7.63 3.49
N ALA A 92 2.30 7.67 2.16
CA ALA A 92 2.30 8.91 1.38
C ALA A 92 0.98 9.69 1.56
N THR A 93 -0.17 9.01 1.60
CA THR A 93 -1.47 9.65 1.85
C THR A 93 -1.57 10.24 3.26
N ILE A 94 -1.04 9.57 4.27
CA ILE A 94 -0.94 10.09 5.64
C ILE A 94 -0.10 11.36 5.67
N TRP A 95 1.05 11.35 5.00
CA TRP A 95 1.98 12.48 4.94
C TRP A 95 1.34 13.71 4.26
N ILE A 96 0.67 13.51 3.12
CA ILE A 96 0.01 14.60 2.41
C ILE A 96 -1.24 15.11 3.13
N ALA A 97 -1.97 14.25 3.85
CA ALA A 97 -3.10 14.65 4.69
C ALA A 97 -2.66 15.61 5.81
N ALA A 98 -1.50 15.35 6.43
CA ALA A 98 -0.93 16.29 7.39
C ALA A 98 -0.54 17.62 6.74
N ALA A 99 0.06 17.61 5.54
CA ALA A 99 0.38 18.83 4.81
C ALA A 99 -0.86 19.66 4.46
N ILE A 100 -1.96 19.01 4.05
CA ILE A 100 -3.26 19.66 3.84
C ILE A 100 -3.77 20.30 5.13
N GLY A 101 -3.71 19.58 6.26
CA GLY A 101 -4.08 20.10 7.57
C GLY A 101 -3.23 21.33 7.98
N MET A 102 -1.92 21.28 7.73
CA MET A 102 -1.02 22.40 7.97
C MET A 102 -1.38 23.62 7.11
N ALA A 103 -1.67 23.40 5.82
CA ALA A 103 -2.08 24.47 4.91
C ALA A 103 -3.39 25.13 5.38
N VAL A 104 -4.37 24.35 5.82
CA VAL A 104 -5.61 24.86 6.41
C VAL A 104 -5.33 25.64 7.70
N GLY A 105 -4.50 25.10 8.60
CA GLY A 105 -4.10 25.76 9.84
C GLY A 105 -3.40 27.10 9.61
N TYR A 106 -2.58 27.20 8.59
CA TYR A 106 -1.96 28.44 8.15
C TYR A 106 -2.98 29.44 7.56
N GLY A 107 -4.06 28.94 6.95
CA GLY A 107 -5.07 29.74 6.24
C GLY A 107 -4.92 29.72 4.71
N ALA A 108 -4.06 28.87 4.16
CA ALA A 108 -3.85 28.69 2.73
C ALA A 108 -4.92 27.74 2.13
N PHE A 109 -6.20 28.14 2.21
CA PHE A 109 -7.34 27.31 1.84
C PHE A 109 -7.32 26.85 0.37
N TYR A 110 -7.00 27.76 -0.56
CA TYR A 110 -6.93 27.42 -1.99
C TYR A 110 -5.86 26.34 -2.27
N LEU A 111 -4.71 26.44 -1.59
CA LEU A 111 -3.66 25.44 -1.68
C LEU A 111 -4.14 24.10 -1.13
N ALA A 112 -4.75 24.10 0.06
CA ALA A 112 -5.26 22.89 0.71
C ALA A 112 -6.31 22.17 -0.16
N VAL A 113 -7.27 22.89 -0.71
CA VAL A 113 -8.32 22.35 -1.59
C VAL A 113 -7.71 21.85 -2.90
N GLY A 114 -6.81 22.62 -3.52
CA GLY A 114 -6.12 22.24 -4.76
C GLY A 114 -5.31 20.95 -4.60
N VAL A 115 -4.53 20.86 -3.53
CA VAL A 115 -3.75 19.64 -3.23
C VAL A 115 -4.67 18.46 -2.95
N ALA A 116 -5.71 18.61 -2.15
CA ALA A 116 -6.68 17.55 -1.87
C ALA A 116 -7.34 17.03 -3.15
N PHE A 117 -7.71 17.93 -4.07
CA PHE A 117 -8.28 17.57 -5.36
C PHE A 117 -7.31 16.76 -6.23
N VAL A 118 -6.06 17.20 -6.35
CA VAL A 118 -5.03 16.48 -7.10
C VAL A 118 -4.78 15.09 -6.50
N VAL A 119 -4.72 14.99 -5.16
CA VAL A 119 -4.51 13.72 -4.46
C VAL A 119 -5.68 12.76 -4.72
N LEU A 120 -6.93 13.24 -4.61
CA LEU A 120 -8.11 12.40 -4.89
C LEU A 120 -8.11 11.88 -6.33
N ILE A 121 -7.80 12.72 -7.29
CA ILE A 121 -7.66 12.30 -8.70
C ILE A 121 -6.56 11.23 -8.83
N THR A 122 -5.41 11.48 -8.23
CA THR A 122 -4.27 10.55 -8.27
C THR A 122 -4.66 9.20 -7.70
N LEU A 123 -5.28 9.17 -6.53
CA LEU A 123 -5.70 7.93 -5.87
C LEU A 123 -6.77 7.18 -6.69
N ALA A 124 -7.75 7.89 -7.27
CA ALA A 124 -8.80 7.30 -8.09
C ALA A 124 -8.29 6.74 -9.43
N ILE A 125 -7.35 7.43 -10.08
CA ILE A 125 -6.76 6.98 -11.35
C ILE A 125 -5.82 5.79 -11.11
N LEU A 126 -4.92 5.89 -10.12
CA LEU A 126 -3.96 4.82 -9.84
C LEU A 126 -4.63 3.52 -9.43
N SER A 127 -5.71 3.56 -8.64
CA SER A 127 -6.43 2.34 -8.24
C SER A 127 -6.98 1.57 -9.45
N LYS A 128 -7.46 2.26 -10.47
CA LYS A 128 -7.91 1.64 -11.74
C LYS A 128 -6.74 1.09 -12.55
N LEU A 129 -5.64 1.81 -12.58
CA LEU A 129 -4.44 1.41 -13.34
C LEU A 129 -3.77 0.18 -12.70
N GLU A 130 -3.62 0.16 -11.37
CA GLU A 130 -3.10 -0.98 -10.62
C GLU A 130 -3.91 -2.24 -10.88
N SER A 131 -5.25 -2.17 -10.81
CA SER A 131 -6.12 -3.32 -11.08
C SER A 131 -5.99 -3.89 -12.50
N THR A 132 -5.62 -3.06 -13.46
CA THR A 132 -5.40 -3.47 -14.86
C THR A 132 -4.00 -4.07 -15.04
N LEU A 133 -2.99 -3.47 -14.44
CA LEU A 133 -1.61 -3.96 -14.48
C LEU A 133 -1.44 -5.28 -13.71
N ASP A 134 -2.07 -5.41 -12.55
CA ASP A 134 -2.06 -6.65 -11.76
C ASP A 134 -2.72 -7.84 -12.48
N ARG A 135 -3.63 -7.58 -13.42
CA ARG A 135 -4.20 -8.65 -14.28
C ARG A 135 -3.24 -9.11 -15.36
N LEU A 136 -2.31 -8.27 -15.76
CA LEU A 136 -1.39 -8.54 -16.87
C LEU A 136 -0.09 -9.21 -16.41
N HIS A 137 0.45 -8.81 -15.25
CA HIS A 137 1.70 -9.32 -14.72
C HIS A 137 1.63 -9.45 -13.20
N GLN A 138 1.59 -10.68 -12.73
CA GLN A 138 1.69 -11.00 -11.31
C GLN A 138 2.92 -11.86 -11.07
N VAL A 139 3.59 -11.61 -9.97
CA VAL A 139 4.69 -12.45 -9.50
C VAL A 139 4.21 -13.19 -8.26
N LYS A 140 4.13 -14.52 -8.34
CA LYS A 140 3.77 -15.38 -7.22
C LYS A 140 4.90 -16.31 -6.85
N MET A 141 4.99 -16.67 -5.57
CA MET A 141 5.91 -17.67 -5.07
C MET A 141 5.17 -19.00 -4.96
N TYR A 142 5.59 -19.97 -5.76
CA TYR A 142 5.07 -21.34 -5.69
C TYR A 142 6.04 -22.21 -4.92
N ARG A 143 5.52 -22.90 -3.91
CA ARG A 143 6.18 -24.01 -3.25
C ARG A 143 5.58 -25.30 -3.81
N ILE A 144 6.37 -26.10 -4.52
CA ILE A 144 5.89 -27.33 -5.18
C ILE A 144 6.69 -28.50 -4.63
N SER A 145 5.98 -29.50 -4.10
CA SER A 145 6.53 -30.74 -3.55
C SER A 145 6.18 -31.93 -4.43
N TYR A 146 7.16 -32.83 -4.66
CA TYR A 146 6.98 -34.05 -5.42
C TYR A 146 7.96 -35.13 -4.95
N LEU A 147 7.67 -36.42 -5.26
CA LEU A 147 8.54 -37.54 -4.95
C LEU A 147 9.65 -37.67 -5.98
N SER A 148 10.89 -37.75 -5.51
CA SER A 148 12.10 -37.82 -6.38
C SER A 148 12.21 -39.10 -7.20
N THR A 149 11.42 -40.15 -6.90
CA THR A 149 11.40 -41.41 -7.61
C THR A 149 10.64 -41.35 -8.93
N ASN A 150 9.62 -40.50 -9.04
CA ASN A 150 8.68 -40.48 -10.15
C ASN A 150 8.73 -39.17 -10.96
N TYR A 151 9.32 -38.13 -10.43
CA TYR A 151 9.31 -36.82 -11.07
C TYR A 151 10.65 -36.10 -10.90
N SER A 152 11.05 -35.34 -11.90
CA SER A 152 12.28 -34.55 -11.82
C SER A 152 12.00 -33.07 -12.03
N SER A 153 12.82 -32.20 -11.42
CA SER A 153 12.74 -30.76 -11.62
C SER A 153 12.72 -30.35 -13.09
N LYS A 154 13.41 -31.10 -13.95
CA LYS A 154 13.46 -30.83 -15.39
C LYS A 154 12.10 -31.00 -16.06
N LEU A 155 11.29 -31.96 -15.64
CA LEU A 155 9.94 -32.17 -16.18
C LEU A 155 9.02 -31.00 -15.79
N LEU A 156 9.05 -30.60 -14.53
CA LEU A 156 8.28 -29.43 -14.06
C LEU A 156 8.69 -28.15 -14.81
N GLU A 157 9.99 -27.92 -14.96
CA GLU A 157 10.51 -26.76 -15.67
C GLU A 157 10.13 -26.78 -17.17
N GLN A 158 10.09 -27.95 -17.80
CA GLN A 158 9.61 -28.10 -19.17
C GLN A 158 8.12 -27.75 -19.30
N GLU A 159 7.29 -28.16 -18.36
CA GLU A 159 5.86 -27.78 -18.36
C GLU A 159 5.66 -26.27 -18.14
N LEU A 160 6.43 -25.67 -17.23
CA LEU A 160 6.41 -24.20 -17.05
C LEU A 160 6.80 -23.46 -18.34
N LEU A 161 7.81 -23.97 -19.06
CA LEU A 161 8.23 -23.39 -20.35
C LEU A 161 7.18 -23.60 -21.46
N LYS A 162 6.53 -24.77 -21.54
CA LYS A 162 5.43 -25.02 -22.49
C LYS A 162 4.26 -24.05 -22.27
N MET A 163 3.96 -23.74 -21.01
CA MET A 163 2.94 -22.76 -20.62
C MET A 163 3.40 -21.30 -20.82
N ARG A 164 4.61 -21.07 -21.33
CA ARG A 164 5.24 -19.74 -21.51
C ARG A 164 5.28 -18.92 -20.24
N LEU A 165 5.50 -19.57 -19.08
CA LEU A 165 5.64 -18.92 -17.80
C LEU A 165 7.08 -18.47 -17.60
N GLY A 166 7.24 -17.19 -17.21
CA GLY A 166 8.54 -16.70 -16.72
C GLY A 166 8.77 -17.24 -15.31
N TYR A 167 9.82 -18.03 -15.12
CA TYR A 167 10.12 -18.55 -13.79
C TYR A 167 11.57 -18.34 -13.39
N LYS A 168 11.78 -18.22 -12.08
CA LYS A 168 13.10 -18.26 -11.45
C LYS A 168 13.04 -19.19 -10.26
N LYS A 169 13.90 -20.21 -10.28
CA LYS A 169 14.09 -21.10 -9.14
C LYS A 169 14.84 -20.36 -8.04
N ASP A 170 14.27 -20.32 -6.83
CA ASP A 170 14.81 -19.58 -5.69
C ASP A 170 15.53 -20.54 -4.73
N LYS A 171 14.86 -21.61 -4.30
CA LYS A 171 15.36 -22.56 -3.31
C LYS A 171 14.87 -23.96 -3.61
N GLU A 172 15.69 -24.93 -3.20
CA GLU A 172 15.34 -26.36 -3.24
C GLU A 172 15.61 -26.97 -1.87
N MET A 173 14.68 -27.78 -1.40
CA MET A 173 14.82 -28.56 -0.16
C MET A 173 14.53 -30.02 -0.47
N LYS A 174 15.37 -30.93 0.02
CA LYS A 174 15.15 -32.37 -0.08
C LYS A 174 14.95 -32.93 1.32
N ASN A 175 13.85 -33.64 1.51
CA ASN A 175 13.54 -34.34 2.75
C ASN A 175 13.23 -35.80 2.43
N HIS A 176 14.19 -36.73 2.70
CA HIS A 176 14.13 -38.13 2.31
C HIS A 176 13.89 -38.32 0.80
N GLN A 177 12.68 -38.71 0.42
CA GLN A 177 12.28 -38.96 -0.98
C GLN A 177 11.47 -37.80 -1.57
N GLU A 178 11.09 -36.81 -0.75
CA GLU A 178 10.33 -35.63 -1.19
C GLU A 178 11.26 -34.47 -1.49
N ILE A 179 11.06 -33.86 -2.66
CA ILE A 179 11.74 -32.64 -3.07
C ILE A 179 10.72 -31.52 -3.08
N THR A 180 11.03 -30.44 -2.36
CA THR A 180 10.25 -29.21 -2.36
C THR A 180 11.05 -28.12 -3.05
N GLN A 181 10.49 -27.52 -4.07
CA GLN A 181 11.10 -26.43 -4.84
C GLN A 181 10.28 -25.17 -4.73
N PHE A 182 11.00 -24.05 -4.62
CA PHE A 182 10.42 -22.70 -4.57
C PHE A 182 10.69 -22.01 -5.89
N TYR A 183 9.61 -21.65 -6.57
CA TYR A 183 9.65 -20.93 -7.84
C TYR A 183 9.03 -19.56 -7.69
N LYS A 184 9.73 -18.56 -8.17
CA LYS A 184 9.17 -17.24 -8.42
C LYS A 184 8.67 -17.24 -9.85
N ILE A 185 7.35 -17.20 -10.05
CA ILE A 185 6.71 -17.28 -11.36
C ILE A 185 6.09 -15.94 -11.69
N ASP A 186 6.39 -15.42 -12.89
CA ASP A 186 5.83 -14.20 -13.44
C ASP A 186 4.89 -14.57 -14.59
N ALA A 187 3.61 -14.25 -14.42
CA ALA A 187 2.58 -14.59 -15.39
C ALA A 187 1.30 -13.75 -15.25
N SER A 188 0.43 -13.87 -16.25
CA SER A 188 -0.94 -13.34 -16.16
C SER A 188 -1.82 -14.22 -15.26
N GLN A 189 -2.94 -13.67 -14.74
CA GLN A 189 -3.88 -14.42 -13.92
C GLN A 189 -4.38 -15.70 -14.63
N ARG A 190 -4.69 -15.63 -15.94
CA ARG A 190 -5.12 -16.79 -16.73
C ARG A 190 -4.07 -17.90 -16.78
N ALA A 191 -2.80 -17.53 -16.87
CA ALA A 191 -1.71 -18.49 -16.91
C ALA A 191 -1.49 -19.13 -15.53
N PHE A 192 -1.70 -18.41 -14.42
CA PHE A 192 -1.73 -18.98 -13.08
C PHE A 192 -2.90 -19.94 -12.88
N ASP A 193 -4.08 -19.63 -13.40
CA ASP A 193 -5.24 -20.52 -13.31
C ASP A 193 -4.97 -21.85 -14.05
N ALA A 194 -4.34 -21.77 -15.23
CA ALA A 194 -3.91 -22.96 -15.98
C ALA A 194 -2.81 -23.75 -15.24
N LEU A 195 -1.84 -23.07 -14.62
CA LEU A 195 -0.81 -23.72 -13.81
C LEU A 195 -1.41 -24.44 -12.61
N ASN A 196 -2.33 -23.79 -11.89
CA ASN A 196 -2.99 -24.38 -10.73
C ASN A 196 -3.80 -25.62 -11.11
N ALA A 197 -4.52 -25.58 -12.24
CA ALA A 197 -5.23 -26.74 -12.77
C ALA A 197 -4.26 -27.91 -13.07
N PHE A 198 -3.16 -27.64 -13.75
CA PHE A 198 -2.12 -28.64 -14.02
C PHE A 198 -1.55 -29.23 -12.72
N LEU A 199 -1.21 -28.40 -11.72
CA LEU A 199 -0.65 -28.85 -10.44
C LEU A 199 -1.64 -29.71 -9.65
N MET A 200 -2.95 -29.42 -9.74
CA MET A 200 -4.00 -30.23 -9.10
C MET A 200 -4.26 -31.56 -9.80
N GLU A 201 -4.11 -31.64 -11.12
CA GLU A 201 -4.36 -32.85 -11.90
C GLU A 201 -3.14 -33.78 -11.94
N SER A 202 -1.95 -33.30 -11.64
CA SER A 202 -0.71 -34.06 -11.70
C SER A 202 -0.58 -35.02 -10.51
N MET A 203 -0.60 -36.33 -10.78
CA MET A 203 -0.44 -37.39 -9.75
C MET A 203 0.97 -37.41 -9.12
N GLU A 204 1.96 -36.86 -9.80
CA GLU A 204 3.35 -36.84 -9.33
C GLU A 204 3.61 -35.73 -8.30
N ILE A 205 2.74 -34.73 -8.22
CA ILE A 205 2.87 -33.61 -7.30
C ILE A 205 2.16 -33.96 -6.00
N THR A 206 2.92 -34.01 -4.89
CA THR A 206 2.41 -34.37 -3.56
C THR A 206 1.74 -33.19 -2.87
N GLY A 207 2.08 -31.95 -3.27
CA GLY A 207 1.46 -30.74 -2.75
C GLY A 207 2.03 -29.49 -3.36
N PHE A 208 1.25 -28.41 -3.34
CA PHE A 208 1.74 -27.07 -3.69
C PHE A 208 1.06 -25.99 -2.84
N GLU A 209 1.76 -24.87 -2.70
CA GLU A 209 1.34 -23.67 -1.96
C GLU A 209 1.71 -22.43 -2.80
N VAL A 210 0.86 -21.38 -2.77
CA VAL A 210 1.00 -20.16 -3.57
C VAL A 210 1.07 -18.91 -2.70
#